data_b7f8b0fbe5280963a986450dd0c767ae
#
_entry.id   b7f8b0fbe5280963a986450dd0c767ae
#
_cell.length_a   1.000
_cell.length_b   1.000
_cell.length_c   1.000
_cell.angle_alpha   90.00
_cell.angle_beta   90.00
_cell.angle_gamma   90.00
#
_symmetry.space_group_name_H-M   'P 1'
#
loop_
_entity.id
_entity.type
_entity.pdbx_description
1 polymer ?
#
loop_
_entity_poly.entity_id
_entity_poly.type
_entity_poly.pdbx_seq_one_letter_code
_entity_poly.pdbx_strand_id
1 'polypeptide(L)'
;MGADRARALEIFAVVMREGSFSGAGRVLGLTPSAVARAIDRIEARLGVRLLLRSTRALTPTAEGQAYLQTARRILADLDDAEQQIADQGAPRGRLRISAALSHGRLCVVPLLGAFAEAYPHILVDIALTDTIVDVAAGQADVAIRFGPLVDSLLTARKLGESRRVIVAAPDYLARRGTPTRPEELHRHNCLNFNFRRVEPVWPFRVDGADMALVVTGNIEANNGETLGQLAAAGVGIARVGAFSVVDDIAAGRLVPLFEAYNPGDVEHIHALFVGGSNTPARVRVFVDFLAERLRG
;
A
#
# COMPACT_ATOMS: atom_id res chain seq x y z
N MET A 1 20.64 25.96 18.09
CA MET A 1 19.19 25.96 17.76
C MET A 1 18.72 24.72 16.98
N GLY A 2 19.48 24.13 16.06
CA GLY A 2 19.10 22.93 15.30
C GLY A 2 19.05 21.65 16.14
N ALA A 3 20.10 21.33 16.87
CA ALA A 3 20.23 20.11 17.69
C ALA A 3 19.13 19.96 18.76
N ASP A 4 18.69 21.08 19.34
CA ASP A 4 17.59 21.07 20.32
C ASP A 4 16.23 20.74 19.69
N ARG A 5 16.03 21.07 18.41
CA ARG A 5 14.79 20.72 17.68
C ARG A 5 14.74 19.24 17.32
N ALA A 6 15.83 18.67 16.81
CA ALA A 6 15.90 17.24 16.51
C ALA A 6 15.67 16.38 17.76
N ARG A 7 16.32 16.76 18.88
CA ARG A 7 16.11 16.11 20.17
C ARG A 7 14.66 16.22 20.66
N ALA A 8 14.00 17.35 20.42
CA ALA A 8 12.59 17.54 20.77
C ALA A 8 11.66 16.62 19.95
N LEU A 9 11.93 16.46 18.63
CA LEU A 9 11.19 15.51 17.77
C LEU A 9 11.38 14.07 18.24
N GLU A 10 12.61 13.69 18.59
CA GLU A 10 12.93 12.36 19.11
C GLU A 10 12.18 12.07 20.42
N ILE A 11 12.22 13.00 21.39
CA ILE A 11 11.50 12.85 22.66
C ILE A 11 10.01 12.64 22.40
N PHE A 12 9.39 13.46 21.53
CA PHE A 12 7.97 13.32 21.23
C PHE A 12 7.66 11.97 20.58
N ALA A 13 8.45 11.53 19.58
CA ALA A 13 8.27 10.25 18.91
C ALA A 13 8.40 9.05 19.87
N VAL A 14 9.36 9.10 20.83
CA VAL A 14 9.53 8.06 21.83
C VAL A 14 8.37 8.07 22.83
N VAL A 15 7.89 9.23 23.29
CA VAL A 15 6.70 9.34 24.16
C VAL A 15 5.49 8.68 23.52
N MET A 16 5.28 8.91 22.22
CA MET A 16 4.17 8.32 21.48
C MET A 16 4.30 6.81 21.31
N ARG A 17 5.52 6.29 21.18
CA ARG A 17 5.78 4.85 21.07
C ARG A 17 5.57 4.13 22.40
N GLU A 18 6.11 4.70 23.49
CA GLU A 18 6.08 4.09 24.82
C GLU A 18 4.74 4.33 25.57
N GLY A 19 3.89 5.25 25.09
CA GLY A 19 2.60 5.57 25.69
C GLY A 19 2.66 6.18 27.09
N SER A 20 3.87 6.48 27.59
CA SER A 20 4.06 7.07 28.92
C SER A 20 5.37 7.86 29.04
N PHE A 21 5.37 8.90 29.89
CA PHE A 21 6.58 9.67 30.17
C PHE A 21 7.65 8.84 30.90
N SER A 22 7.24 7.89 31.72
CA SER A 22 8.16 6.99 32.44
C SER A 22 8.82 6.00 31.50
N GLY A 23 8.06 5.42 30.53
CA GLY A 23 8.60 4.57 29.48
C GLY A 23 9.58 5.33 28.60
N ALA A 24 9.19 6.48 28.12
CA ALA A 24 10.06 7.33 27.30
C ALA A 24 11.32 7.77 28.07
N GLY A 25 11.21 8.08 29.36
CA GLY A 25 12.35 8.44 30.21
C GLY A 25 13.38 7.32 30.28
N ARG A 26 12.94 6.07 30.44
CA ARG A 26 13.84 4.89 30.47
C ARG A 26 14.61 4.73 29.15
N VAL A 27 13.91 4.86 28.02
CA VAL A 27 14.54 4.75 26.70
C VAL A 27 15.53 5.84 26.42
N LEU A 28 15.20 7.09 26.84
CA LEU A 28 16.00 8.29 26.53
C LEU A 28 17.07 8.62 27.58
N GLY A 29 17.14 7.86 28.67
CA GLY A 29 18.02 8.18 29.80
C GLY A 29 17.64 9.46 30.51
N LEU A 30 16.34 9.83 30.55
CA LEU A 30 15.81 11.04 31.13
C LEU A 30 14.84 10.75 32.30
N THR A 31 14.69 11.70 33.21
CA THR A 31 13.63 11.60 34.21
C THR A 31 12.24 11.83 33.58
N PRO A 32 11.16 11.21 34.09
CA PRO A 32 9.81 11.44 33.58
C PRO A 32 9.41 12.92 33.58
N SER A 33 9.84 13.67 34.59
CA SER A 33 9.62 15.10 34.68
C SER A 33 10.39 15.91 33.61
N ALA A 34 11.59 15.47 33.23
CA ALA A 34 12.35 16.09 32.15
C ALA A 34 11.67 15.86 30.80
N VAL A 35 11.16 14.64 30.56
CA VAL A 35 10.37 14.32 29.36
C VAL A 35 9.11 15.18 29.30
N ALA A 36 8.33 15.25 30.40
CA ALA A 36 7.12 16.06 30.46
C ALA A 36 7.41 17.54 30.14
N ARG A 37 8.45 18.13 30.75
CA ARG A 37 8.88 19.52 30.46
C ARG A 37 9.33 19.72 29.01
N ALA A 38 9.92 18.70 28.38
CA ALA A 38 10.26 18.78 26.96
C ALA A 38 9.01 18.86 26.08
N ILE A 39 7.98 18.06 26.38
CA ILE A 39 6.69 18.14 25.70
C ILE A 39 6.01 19.48 25.92
N ASP A 40 5.98 19.99 27.18
CA ASP A 40 5.40 21.30 27.47
C ASP A 40 6.08 22.42 26.66
N ARG A 41 7.41 22.37 26.51
CA ARG A 41 8.15 23.34 25.68
C ARG A 41 7.81 23.23 24.20
N ILE A 42 7.58 22.01 23.67
CA ILE A 42 7.15 21.81 22.29
C ILE A 42 5.76 22.43 22.09
N GLU A 43 4.80 22.12 22.97
CA GLU A 43 3.43 22.63 22.92
C GLU A 43 3.39 24.15 23.04
N ALA A 44 4.15 24.73 24.01
CA ALA A 44 4.27 26.16 24.19
C ALA A 44 4.85 26.89 22.97
N ARG A 45 5.86 26.29 22.31
CA ARG A 45 6.45 26.85 21.08
C ARG A 45 5.51 26.81 19.88
N LEU A 46 4.68 25.75 19.79
CA LEU A 46 3.74 25.58 18.67
C LEU A 46 2.40 26.29 18.91
N GLY A 47 2.11 26.69 20.19
CA GLY A 47 0.85 27.29 20.55
C GLY A 47 -0.34 26.34 20.57
N VAL A 48 -0.09 25.04 20.49
CA VAL A 48 -1.15 24.00 20.41
C VAL A 48 -0.84 22.84 21.35
N ARG A 49 -1.86 22.14 21.80
CA ARG A 49 -1.72 20.89 22.55
C ARG A 49 -1.49 19.74 21.57
N LEU A 50 -0.46 18.94 21.83
CA LEU A 50 -0.15 17.72 21.06
C LEU A 50 -0.65 16.46 21.78
N LEU A 51 -0.78 16.50 23.11
CA LEU A 51 -1.19 15.37 23.93
C LEU A 51 -2.36 15.72 24.85
N LEU A 52 -3.34 14.84 24.89
CA LEU A 52 -4.36 14.77 25.92
C LEU A 52 -3.83 13.89 27.06
N ARG A 53 -3.72 14.46 28.24
CA ARG A 53 -3.20 13.78 29.43
C ARG A 53 -4.37 13.35 30.29
N SER A 54 -4.60 12.06 30.42
CA SER A 54 -5.49 11.49 31.42
C SER A 54 -4.66 10.68 32.42
N THR A 55 -5.24 10.38 33.58
CA THR A 55 -4.59 9.50 34.58
C THR A 55 -4.38 8.09 34.10
N ARG A 56 -4.97 7.69 32.97
CA ARG A 56 -4.93 6.33 32.42
C ARG A 56 -4.19 6.20 31.09
N ALA A 57 -4.04 7.30 30.32
CA ALA A 57 -3.41 7.23 28.99
C ALA A 57 -2.89 8.61 28.52
N LEU A 58 -1.85 8.56 27.68
CA LEU A 58 -1.42 9.66 26.83
C LEU A 58 -1.99 9.43 25.44
N THR A 59 -2.87 10.30 24.98
CA THR A 59 -3.50 10.21 23.66
C THR A 59 -3.12 11.42 22.82
N PRO A 60 -2.69 11.26 21.55
CA PRO A 60 -2.39 12.41 20.70
C PRO A 60 -3.67 13.15 20.31
N THR A 61 -3.57 14.48 20.19
CA THR A 61 -4.56 15.31 19.49
C THR A 61 -4.42 15.10 17.97
N ALA A 62 -5.29 15.69 17.16
CA ALA A 62 -5.13 15.71 15.70
C ALA A 62 -3.81 16.38 15.30
N GLU A 63 -3.46 17.50 15.94
CA GLU A 63 -2.19 18.20 15.77
C GLU A 63 -1.00 17.35 16.24
N GLY A 64 -1.17 16.60 17.34
CA GLY A 64 -0.17 15.66 17.85
C GLY A 64 0.11 14.52 16.88
N GLN A 65 -0.93 13.99 16.23
CA GLN A 65 -0.78 12.96 15.21
C GLN A 65 -0.05 13.49 13.97
N ALA A 66 -0.41 14.68 13.48
CA ALA A 66 0.25 15.33 12.35
C ALA A 66 1.73 15.64 12.68
N TYR A 67 1.99 16.13 13.91
CA TYR A 67 3.34 16.41 14.38
C TYR A 67 4.19 15.14 14.48
N LEU A 68 3.61 14.02 14.95
CA LEU A 68 4.29 12.72 15.01
C LEU A 68 4.73 12.22 13.63
N GLN A 69 3.86 12.32 12.65
CA GLN A 69 4.17 11.93 11.28
C GLN A 69 5.33 12.75 10.73
N THR A 70 5.27 14.07 10.89
CA THR A 70 6.34 14.97 10.47
C THR A 70 7.65 14.72 11.23
N ALA A 71 7.59 14.50 12.55
CA ALA A 71 8.75 14.20 13.39
C ALA A 71 9.47 12.92 12.91
N ARG A 72 8.71 11.87 12.66
CA ARG A 72 9.27 10.59 12.17
C ARG A 72 9.99 10.75 10.83
N ARG A 73 9.43 11.55 9.91
CA ARG A 73 10.07 11.81 8.63
C ARG A 73 11.38 12.57 8.79
N ILE A 74 11.37 13.68 9.56
CA ILE A 74 12.57 14.50 9.77
C ILE A 74 13.68 13.70 10.44
N LEU A 75 13.35 12.87 11.43
CA LEU A 75 14.34 12.02 12.10
C LEU A 75 14.92 10.97 11.15
N ALA A 76 14.08 10.36 10.31
CA ALA A 76 14.54 9.42 9.30
C ALA A 76 15.45 10.10 8.25
N ASP A 77 15.09 11.31 7.80
CA ASP A 77 15.89 12.10 6.85
C ASP A 77 17.25 12.50 7.47
N LEU A 78 17.27 12.80 8.79
CA LEU A 78 18.50 13.10 9.52
C LEU A 78 19.41 11.86 9.63
N ASP A 79 18.83 10.72 10.04
CA ASP A 79 19.54 9.45 10.10
C ASP A 79 20.13 9.07 8.74
N ASP A 80 19.36 9.28 7.65
CA ASP A 80 19.81 9.02 6.28
C ASP A 80 20.96 9.94 5.88
N ALA A 81 20.87 11.23 6.20
CA ALA A 81 21.93 12.20 5.87
C ALA A 81 23.23 11.87 6.61
N GLU A 82 23.16 11.52 7.90
CA GLU A 82 24.31 11.11 8.69
C GLU A 82 24.92 9.79 8.16
N GLN A 83 24.07 8.84 7.78
CA GLN A 83 24.50 7.55 7.22
C GLN A 83 25.11 7.68 5.82
N GLN A 84 24.64 8.60 4.97
CA GLN A 84 25.23 8.87 3.66
C GLN A 84 26.68 9.37 3.77
N ILE A 85 27.00 10.07 4.85
CA ILE A 85 28.35 10.60 5.10
C ILE A 85 29.23 9.54 5.77
N ALA A 86 28.66 8.76 6.69
CA ALA A 86 29.41 7.78 7.49
C ALA A 86 29.78 6.50 6.73
N ASP A 87 29.06 6.17 5.65
CA ASP A 87 29.22 4.92 4.92
C ASP A 87 29.54 5.09 3.45
N GLN A 88 30.59 4.44 3.03
CA GLN A 88 31.03 4.28 1.63
C GLN A 88 30.06 3.40 0.81
N GLY A 89 28.75 3.58 0.92
CA GLY A 89 27.84 3.17 -0.12
C GLY A 89 26.91 1.96 0.11
N ALA A 90 26.89 1.26 1.25
CA ALA A 90 25.94 0.16 1.45
C ALA A 90 24.56 0.67 1.87
N PRO A 91 23.47 0.35 1.15
CA PRO A 91 22.11 0.74 1.53
C PRO A 91 21.70 0.14 2.87
N ARG A 92 21.18 0.96 3.80
CA ARG A 92 20.75 0.52 5.14
C ARG A 92 19.58 1.34 5.69
N GLY A 93 19.11 0.99 6.88
CA GLY A 93 18.06 1.67 7.61
C GLY A 93 16.68 1.03 7.41
N ARG A 94 15.63 1.66 7.94
CA ARG A 94 14.25 1.18 7.82
C ARG A 94 13.62 1.63 6.52
N LEU A 95 13.13 0.70 5.73
CA LEU A 95 12.37 0.93 4.50
C LEU A 95 10.89 0.61 4.75
N ARG A 96 10.04 1.64 4.76
CA ARG A 96 8.60 1.50 4.94
C ARG A 96 7.92 1.40 3.59
N ILE A 97 7.23 0.28 3.39
CA ILE A 97 6.55 -0.03 2.14
C ILE A 97 5.05 -0.13 2.41
N SER A 98 4.24 0.51 1.58
CA SER A 98 2.81 0.28 1.52
C SER A 98 2.46 -0.32 0.16
N ALA A 99 1.91 -1.53 0.13
CA ALA A 99 1.52 -2.19 -1.11
C ALA A 99 0.02 -2.51 -1.11
N ALA A 100 -0.61 -2.42 -2.30
CA ALA A 100 -1.98 -2.90 -2.48
C ALA A 100 -2.08 -4.36 -2.02
N LEU A 101 -3.15 -4.68 -1.27
CA LEU A 101 -3.27 -5.93 -0.53
C LEU A 101 -2.96 -7.17 -1.38
N SER A 102 -3.69 -7.39 -2.45
CA SER A 102 -3.54 -8.58 -3.30
C SER A 102 -2.18 -8.65 -3.98
N HIS A 103 -1.76 -7.57 -4.61
CA HIS A 103 -0.48 -7.53 -5.34
C HIS A 103 0.71 -7.59 -4.38
N GLY A 104 0.62 -6.89 -3.26
CA GLY A 104 1.63 -6.93 -2.21
C GLY A 104 1.86 -8.37 -1.73
N ARG A 105 0.78 -9.10 -1.43
CA ARG A 105 0.84 -10.47 -0.95
C ARG A 105 1.35 -11.45 -2.00
N LEU A 106 0.83 -11.37 -3.22
CA LEU A 106 1.07 -12.37 -4.26
C LEU A 106 2.35 -12.13 -5.08
N CYS A 107 2.74 -10.85 -5.25
CA CYS A 107 3.84 -10.49 -6.14
C CYS A 107 5.05 -9.87 -5.41
N VAL A 108 4.82 -9.05 -4.36
CA VAL A 108 5.91 -8.36 -3.67
C VAL A 108 6.51 -9.21 -2.56
N VAL A 109 5.66 -9.76 -1.66
CA VAL A 109 6.12 -10.56 -0.50
C VAL A 109 7.02 -11.73 -0.90
N PRO A 110 6.74 -12.51 -1.97
CA PRO A 110 7.63 -13.58 -2.39
C PRO A 110 9.05 -13.13 -2.77
N LEU A 111 9.22 -11.87 -3.17
CA LEU A 111 10.51 -11.31 -3.55
C LEU A 111 11.32 -10.78 -2.35
N LEU A 112 10.68 -10.56 -1.19
CA LEU A 112 11.34 -9.95 -0.02
C LEU A 112 12.45 -10.82 0.57
N GLY A 113 12.36 -12.14 0.46
CA GLY A 113 13.45 -13.04 0.90
C GLY A 113 14.75 -12.73 0.16
N ALA A 114 14.70 -12.75 -1.17
CA ALA A 114 15.86 -12.42 -2.00
C ALA A 114 16.33 -10.96 -1.84
N PHE A 115 15.41 -10.03 -1.57
CA PHE A 115 15.78 -8.66 -1.25
C PHE A 115 16.54 -8.56 0.07
N ALA A 116 16.07 -9.22 1.13
CA ALA A 116 16.72 -9.21 2.44
C ALA A 116 18.12 -9.85 2.42
N GLU A 117 18.30 -10.90 1.60
CA GLU A 117 19.63 -11.49 1.38
C GLU A 117 20.57 -10.55 0.65
N ALA A 118 20.09 -9.83 -0.38
CA ALA A 118 20.90 -8.88 -1.15
C ALA A 118 21.24 -7.60 -0.35
N TYR A 119 20.35 -7.20 0.58
CA TYR A 119 20.49 -5.96 1.36
C TYR A 119 20.27 -6.20 2.85
N PRO A 120 21.16 -6.93 3.55
CA PRO A 120 20.96 -7.39 4.93
C PRO A 120 20.89 -6.26 5.97
N HIS A 121 21.32 -5.06 5.60
CA HIS A 121 21.27 -3.89 6.49
C HIS A 121 20.00 -3.04 6.33
N ILE A 122 19.07 -3.43 5.44
CA ILE A 122 17.78 -2.77 5.28
C ILE A 122 16.73 -3.53 6.12
N LEU A 123 16.12 -2.84 7.08
CA LEU A 123 14.96 -3.34 7.81
C LEU A 123 13.70 -3.03 6.99
N VAL A 124 13.12 -4.04 6.37
CA VAL A 124 11.86 -3.89 5.62
C VAL A 124 10.68 -3.87 6.59
N ASP A 125 9.85 -2.81 6.47
CA ASP A 125 8.61 -2.63 7.21
C ASP A 125 7.48 -2.49 6.18
N ILE A 126 6.73 -3.57 5.94
CA ILE A 126 5.71 -3.63 4.90
C ILE A 126 4.30 -3.67 5.47
N ALA A 127 3.44 -2.78 4.98
CA ALA A 127 2.00 -2.76 5.23
C ALA A 127 1.25 -3.10 3.94
N LEU A 128 0.40 -4.14 3.98
CA LEU A 128 -0.49 -4.50 2.88
C LEU A 128 -1.86 -3.87 3.11
N THR A 129 -2.24 -2.91 2.27
CA THR A 129 -3.49 -2.15 2.43
C THR A 129 -3.91 -1.49 1.13
N ASP A 130 -5.23 -1.43 0.90
CA ASP A 130 -5.82 -0.68 -0.21
C ASP A 130 -6.18 0.76 0.20
N THR A 131 -5.93 1.12 1.46
CA THR A 131 -6.04 2.50 1.92
C THR A 131 -4.93 3.36 1.30
N ILE A 132 -5.29 4.54 0.83
CA ILE A 132 -4.32 5.51 0.31
C ILE A 132 -3.44 5.99 1.47
N VAL A 133 -2.13 5.90 1.29
CA VAL A 133 -1.13 6.42 2.23
C VAL A 133 -0.48 7.67 1.66
N ASP A 134 -0.20 8.62 2.51
CA ASP A 134 0.51 9.85 2.12
C ASP A 134 2.03 9.62 2.22
N VAL A 135 2.62 9.31 1.06
CA VAL A 135 4.07 9.13 0.93
C VAL A 135 4.80 10.46 1.12
N ALA A 136 4.23 11.58 0.63
CA ALA A 136 4.84 12.89 0.80
C ALA A 136 4.89 13.32 2.28
N ALA A 137 3.88 12.93 3.07
CA ALA A 137 3.86 13.13 4.53
C ALA A 137 4.71 12.08 5.30
N GLY A 138 5.36 11.13 4.62
CA GLY A 138 6.25 10.14 5.25
C GLY A 138 5.52 9.00 5.96
N GLN A 139 4.27 8.69 5.58
CA GLN A 139 3.57 7.50 6.09
C GLN A 139 4.19 6.20 5.56
N ALA A 140 4.76 6.25 4.35
CA ALA A 140 5.59 5.20 3.75
C ALA A 140 6.72 5.84 2.95
N ASP A 141 7.82 5.11 2.74
CA ASP A 141 8.91 5.54 1.87
C ASP A 141 8.59 5.20 0.40
N VAL A 142 7.89 4.06 0.18
CA VAL A 142 7.43 3.59 -1.12
C VAL A 142 5.98 3.12 -1.02
N ALA A 143 5.14 3.55 -1.96
CA ALA A 143 3.79 2.99 -2.14
C ALA A 143 3.70 2.25 -3.48
N ILE A 144 3.24 1.00 -3.48
CA ILE A 144 3.01 0.19 -4.68
C ILE A 144 1.52 0.19 -4.95
N ARG A 145 1.11 0.76 -6.09
CA ARG A 145 -0.30 1.02 -6.41
C ARG A 145 -0.63 0.73 -7.86
N PHE A 146 -1.92 0.46 -8.10
CA PHE A 146 -2.51 0.29 -9.43
C PHE A 146 -3.14 1.57 -9.96
N GLY A 147 -3.26 1.65 -11.26
CA GLY A 147 -4.11 2.59 -11.95
C GLY A 147 -3.39 3.82 -12.48
N PRO A 148 -4.17 4.79 -13.00
CA PRO A 148 -3.64 6.02 -13.52
C PRO A 148 -2.99 6.83 -12.39
N LEU A 149 -1.88 7.46 -12.71
CA LEU A 149 -1.20 8.37 -11.80
C LEU A 149 -2.02 9.65 -11.70
N VAL A 150 -2.31 10.07 -10.48
CA VAL A 150 -2.82 11.42 -10.22
C VAL A 150 -1.61 12.35 -10.18
N ASP A 151 -1.74 13.57 -10.73
CA ASP A 151 -0.70 14.58 -10.64
C ASP A 151 -0.28 14.77 -9.18
N SER A 152 0.96 14.45 -8.89
CA SER A 152 1.54 14.51 -7.55
C SER A 152 3.02 14.87 -7.62
N LEU A 153 3.56 15.35 -6.51
CA LEU A 153 4.99 15.60 -6.35
C LEU A 153 5.83 14.31 -6.23
N LEU A 154 5.18 13.14 -6.33
CA LEU A 154 5.86 11.86 -6.20
C LEU A 154 6.46 11.44 -7.54
N THR A 155 7.60 10.79 -7.46
CA THR A 155 8.18 10.07 -8.60
C THR A 155 7.46 8.73 -8.73
N ALA A 156 7.08 8.39 -9.96
CA ALA A 156 6.48 7.12 -10.29
C ALA A 156 7.42 6.26 -11.13
N ARG A 157 7.64 5.03 -10.70
CA ARG A 157 8.38 4.02 -11.48
C ARG A 157 7.43 2.90 -11.85
N LYS A 158 7.23 2.67 -13.15
CA LYS A 158 6.45 1.50 -13.61
C LYS A 158 7.19 0.22 -13.20
N LEU A 159 6.49 -0.66 -12.48
CA LEU A 159 6.98 -1.98 -12.06
C LEU A 159 6.50 -3.09 -13.00
N GLY A 160 5.30 -2.93 -13.57
CA GLY A 160 4.70 -3.91 -14.44
C GLY A 160 3.29 -3.50 -14.85
N GLU A 161 2.55 -4.46 -15.36
CA GLU A 161 1.15 -4.31 -15.69
C GLU A 161 0.42 -5.64 -15.49
N SER A 162 -0.89 -5.56 -15.28
CA SER A 162 -1.75 -6.74 -15.18
C SER A 162 -2.96 -6.57 -16.08
N ARG A 163 -3.21 -7.56 -16.94
CA ARG A 163 -4.48 -7.61 -17.69
C ARG A 163 -5.63 -7.98 -16.76
N ARG A 164 -6.83 -7.56 -17.12
CA ARG A 164 -8.07 -7.98 -16.45
C ARG A 164 -8.61 -9.25 -17.10
N VAL A 165 -9.12 -10.16 -16.26
CA VAL A 165 -9.79 -11.40 -16.68
C VAL A 165 -11.15 -11.51 -15.99
N ILE A 166 -12.09 -12.16 -16.68
CA ILE A 166 -13.40 -12.49 -16.10
C ILE A 166 -13.38 -14.00 -15.84
N VAL A 167 -13.72 -14.39 -14.62
CA VAL A 167 -13.59 -15.78 -14.16
C VAL A 167 -14.81 -16.22 -13.35
N ALA A 168 -15.09 -17.52 -13.42
CA ALA A 168 -16.08 -18.19 -12.59
C ALA A 168 -15.66 -19.63 -12.28
N ALA A 169 -16.16 -20.21 -11.18
CA ALA A 169 -15.97 -21.63 -10.90
C ALA A 169 -16.80 -22.51 -11.84
N PRO A 170 -16.26 -23.70 -12.25
CA PRO A 170 -17.02 -24.67 -13.04
C PRO A 170 -18.37 -25.05 -12.39
N ASP A 171 -18.40 -25.22 -11.08
CA ASP A 171 -19.62 -25.55 -10.33
C ASP A 171 -20.69 -24.44 -10.38
N TYR A 172 -20.27 -23.17 -10.39
CA TYR A 172 -21.18 -22.06 -10.59
C TYR A 172 -21.81 -22.09 -11.97
N LEU A 173 -20.99 -22.31 -12.99
CA LEU A 173 -21.43 -22.39 -14.39
C LEU A 173 -22.34 -23.60 -14.64
N ALA A 174 -22.07 -24.74 -14.01
CA ALA A 174 -22.92 -25.92 -14.09
C ALA A 174 -24.34 -25.65 -13.51
N ARG A 175 -24.43 -24.86 -12.45
CA ARG A 175 -25.72 -24.53 -11.83
C ARG A 175 -26.48 -23.39 -12.51
N ARG A 176 -25.78 -22.41 -13.08
CA ARG A 176 -26.36 -21.15 -13.57
C ARG A 176 -26.29 -20.99 -15.09
N GLY A 177 -25.65 -21.93 -15.79
CA GLY A 177 -25.32 -21.83 -17.20
C GLY A 177 -24.01 -21.08 -17.42
N THR A 178 -23.38 -21.35 -18.58
CA THR A 178 -22.16 -20.66 -19.00
C THR A 178 -22.56 -19.53 -19.95
N PRO A 179 -22.34 -18.26 -19.57
CA PRO A 179 -22.66 -17.16 -20.45
C PRO A 179 -21.68 -17.13 -21.64
N THR A 180 -22.21 -17.03 -22.84
CA THR A 180 -21.45 -17.04 -24.10
C THR A 180 -21.29 -15.64 -24.68
N ARG A 181 -22.16 -14.70 -24.33
CA ARG A 181 -22.13 -13.29 -24.73
C ARG A 181 -22.20 -12.39 -23.51
N PRO A 182 -21.54 -11.20 -23.58
CA PRO A 182 -21.49 -10.28 -22.45
C PRO A 182 -22.87 -9.90 -21.88
N GLU A 183 -23.87 -9.74 -22.72
CA GLU A 183 -25.22 -9.34 -22.32
C GLU A 183 -25.90 -10.38 -21.38
N GLU A 184 -25.48 -11.63 -21.44
CA GLU A 184 -26.01 -12.68 -20.57
C GLU A 184 -25.61 -12.51 -19.10
N LEU A 185 -24.59 -11.67 -18.82
CA LEU A 185 -24.17 -11.31 -17.45
C LEU A 185 -25.29 -10.68 -16.61
N HIS A 186 -26.32 -10.11 -17.23
CA HIS A 186 -27.51 -9.62 -16.50
C HIS A 186 -28.28 -10.72 -15.73
N ARG A 187 -28.03 -11.99 -16.06
CA ARG A 187 -28.63 -13.14 -15.41
C ARG A 187 -27.72 -13.80 -14.38
N HIS A 188 -26.52 -13.24 -14.20
CA HIS A 188 -25.49 -13.77 -13.32
C HIS A 188 -25.21 -12.84 -12.13
N ASN A 189 -24.72 -13.44 -11.05
CA ASN A 189 -24.22 -12.69 -9.91
C ASN A 189 -22.81 -12.19 -10.20
N CYS A 190 -22.65 -10.91 -10.52
CA CYS A 190 -21.36 -10.31 -10.82
C CYS A 190 -20.76 -9.67 -9.58
N LEU A 191 -19.62 -10.18 -9.13
CA LEU A 191 -18.91 -9.73 -7.93
C LEU A 191 -18.12 -8.46 -8.26
N ASN A 192 -18.28 -7.38 -7.49
CA ASN A 192 -17.74 -6.06 -7.84
C ASN A 192 -16.83 -5.46 -6.75
N PHE A 193 -16.12 -4.39 -7.14
CA PHE A 193 -15.33 -3.60 -6.21
C PHE A 193 -16.17 -2.51 -5.54
N ASN A 194 -16.04 -2.35 -4.21
CA ASN A 194 -16.78 -1.37 -3.41
C ASN A 194 -16.09 0.02 -3.31
N PHE A 195 -14.90 0.21 -3.88
CA PHE A 195 -14.21 1.50 -3.85
C PHE A 195 -14.58 2.42 -5.02
N ARG A 196 -15.34 1.93 -6.00
CA ARG A 196 -15.86 2.74 -7.12
C ARG A 196 -17.24 3.29 -6.73
N ARG A 197 -17.38 4.62 -6.80
CA ARG A 197 -18.64 5.32 -6.46
C ARG A 197 -19.63 5.39 -7.63
N VAL A 198 -19.36 4.74 -8.74
CA VAL A 198 -20.20 4.66 -9.93
C VAL A 198 -20.61 3.24 -10.17
N GLU A 199 -21.73 3.04 -10.86
CA GLU A 199 -22.22 1.71 -11.24
C GLU A 199 -21.07 0.88 -11.84
N PRO A 200 -20.98 -0.41 -11.44
CA PRO A 200 -19.92 -1.29 -11.92
C PRO A 200 -20.12 -1.57 -13.41
N VAL A 201 -19.20 -1.01 -14.22
CA VAL A 201 -19.21 -1.16 -15.67
C VAL A 201 -18.04 -2.05 -16.08
N TRP A 202 -18.34 -3.14 -16.80
CA TRP A 202 -17.31 -4.00 -17.39
C TRP A 202 -17.16 -3.70 -18.87
N PRO A 203 -15.95 -3.36 -19.34
CA PRO A 203 -15.69 -3.11 -20.74
C PRO A 203 -15.52 -4.43 -21.51
N PHE A 204 -16.03 -4.43 -22.73
CA PHE A 204 -15.89 -5.51 -23.72
C PHE A 204 -15.58 -4.94 -25.07
N ARG A 205 -15.14 -5.80 -26.01
CA ARG A 205 -15.03 -5.48 -27.43
C ARG A 205 -15.86 -6.51 -28.21
N VAL A 206 -16.93 -6.04 -28.83
CA VAL A 206 -17.87 -6.88 -29.58
C VAL A 206 -17.86 -6.41 -31.06
N ASP A 207 -17.56 -7.32 -31.97
CA ASP A 207 -17.48 -7.05 -33.41
C ASP A 207 -16.61 -5.83 -33.75
N GLY A 208 -15.50 -5.64 -33.00
CA GLY A 208 -14.56 -4.55 -33.17
C GLY A 208 -14.96 -3.22 -32.50
N ALA A 209 -16.17 -3.13 -31.94
CA ALA A 209 -16.66 -1.96 -31.21
C ALA A 209 -16.50 -2.11 -29.70
N ASP A 210 -16.13 -1.03 -29.01
CA ASP A 210 -16.08 -1.02 -27.55
C ASP A 210 -17.51 -0.95 -26.98
N MET A 211 -17.78 -1.83 -26.03
CA MET A 211 -19.05 -1.92 -25.31
C MET A 211 -18.80 -1.81 -23.81
N ALA A 212 -19.61 -1.04 -23.12
CA ALA A 212 -19.59 -0.92 -21.66
C ALA A 212 -20.88 -1.52 -21.10
N LEU A 213 -20.77 -2.59 -20.30
CA LEU A 213 -21.91 -3.27 -19.72
C LEU A 213 -22.01 -3.00 -18.22
N VAL A 214 -23.13 -2.46 -17.78
CA VAL A 214 -23.47 -2.36 -16.35
C VAL A 214 -23.80 -3.76 -15.84
N VAL A 215 -23.10 -4.20 -14.81
CA VAL A 215 -23.29 -5.53 -14.20
C VAL A 215 -23.78 -5.38 -12.77
N THR A 216 -24.53 -6.36 -12.28
CA THR A 216 -25.11 -6.35 -10.94
C THR A 216 -24.75 -7.62 -10.17
N GLY A 217 -24.65 -7.48 -8.85
CA GLY A 217 -24.39 -8.60 -7.96
C GLY A 217 -24.71 -8.25 -6.51
N ASN A 218 -24.56 -9.21 -5.62
CA ASN A 218 -24.94 -9.07 -4.21
C ASN A 218 -23.73 -9.02 -3.25
N ILE A 219 -22.51 -9.05 -3.78
CA ILE A 219 -21.27 -8.93 -2.98
C ILE A 219 -20.30 -7.98 -3.66
N GLU A 220 -19.76 -7.09 -2.85
CA GLU A 220 -18.68 -6.19 -3.21
C GLU A 220 -17.51 -6.35 -2.23
N ALA A 221 -16.29 -6.20 -2.71
CA ALA A 221 -15.07 -6.23 -1.89
C ALA A 221 -14.08 -5.13 -2.29
N ASN A 222 -13.15 -4.84 -1.39
CA ASN A 222 -12.13 -3.80 -1.63
C ASN A 222 -10.88 -4.31 -2.33
N ASN A 223 -10.78 -5.60 -2.65
CA ASN A 223 -9.61 -6.16 -3.33
C ASN A 223 -9.97 -7.34 -4.24
N GLY A 224 -9.14 -7.55 -5.27
CA GLY A 224 -9.38 -8.56 -6.30
C GLY A 224 -9.19 -9.99 -5.83
N GLU A 225 -8.36 -10.23 -4.83
CA GLU A 225 -8.13 -11.56 -4.28
C GLU A 225 -9.40 -12.10 -3.59
N THR A 226 -10.06 -11.28 -2.77
CA THR A 226 -11.35 -11.64 -2.14
C THR A 226 -12.40 -11.97 -3.20
N LEU A 227 -12.49 -11.16 -4.28
CA LEU A 227 -13.42 -11.44 -5.38
C LEU A 227 -13.06 -12.75 -6.11
N GLY A 228 -11.78 -13.01 -6.35
CA GLY A 228 -11.31 -14.27 -6.93
C GLY A 228 -11.65 -15.48 -6.07
N GLN A 229 -11.44 -15.40 -4.75
CA GLN A 229 -11.81 -16.46 -3.80
C GLN A 229 -13.31 -16.72 -3.77
N LEU A 230 -14.14 -15.67 -3.77
CA LEU A 230 -15.60 -15.80 -3.86
C LEU A 230 -16.02 -16.44 -5.19
N ALA A 231 -15.40 -16.07 -6.30
CA ALA A 231 -15.64 -16.70 -7.59
C ALA A 231 -15.25 -18.18 -7.56
N ALA A 232 -14.09 -18.53 -7.00
CA ALA A 232 -13.64 -19.93 -6.85
C ALA A 232 -14.56 -20.75 -5.93
N ALA A 233 -15.16 -20.10 -4.91
CA ALA A 233 -16.18 -20.71 -4.06
C ALA A 233 -17.57 -20.86 -4.75
N GLY A 234 -17.68 -20.49 -6.04
CA GLY A 234 -18.91 -20.64 -6.81
C GLY A 234 -20.02 -19.67 -6.44
N VAL A 235 -19.69 -18.49 -5.90
CA VAL A 235 -20.65 -17.44 -5.51
C VAL A 235 -21.12 -16.64 -6.72
N GLY A 236 -20.22 -16.39 -7.69
CA GLY A 236 -20.54 -15.57 -8.86
C GLY A 236 -19.41 -15.49 -9.87
N ILE A 237 -19.51 -14.52 -10.76
CA ILE A 237 -18.52 -14.17 -11.78
C ILE A 237 -17.77 -12.94 -11.31
N ALA A 238 -16.43 -12.95 -11.41
CA ALA A 238 -15.60 -11.81 -11.00
C ALA A 238 -14.74 -11.32 -12.16
N ARG A 239 -14.51 -9.99 -12.26
CA ARG A 239 -13.53 -9.37 -13.15
C ARG A 239 -12.38 -8.81 -12.33
N VAL A 240 -11.25 -9.49 -12.38
CA VAL A 240 -10.08 -9.24 -11.51
C VAL A 240 -8.77 -9.17 -12.29
N GLY A 241 -7.69 -8.71 -11.66
CA GLY A 241 -6.36 -8.79 -12.24
C GLY A 241 -5.92 -10.25 -12.40
N ALA A 242 -5.39 -10.62 -13.55
CA ALA A 242 -4.99 -12.01 -13.88
C ALA A 242 -4.01 -12.59 -12.84
N PHE A 243 -3.09 -11.77 -12.31
CA PHE A 243 -2.12 -12.19 -11.30
C PHE A 243 -2.77 -12.77 -10.03
N SER A 244 -4.02 -12.37 -9.71
CA SER A 244 -4.69 -12.80 -8.48
C SER A 244 -5.40 -14.14 -8.58
N VAL A 245 -5.53 -14.69 -9.80
CA VAL A 245 -6.29 -15.91 -10.08
C VAL A 245 -5.55 -16.93 -10.97
N VAL A 246 -4.29 -16.66 -11.32
CA VAL A 246 -3.49 -17.50 -12.22
C VAL A 246 -3.37 -18.94 -11.68
N ASP A 247 -3.15 -19.11 -10.39
CA ASP A 247 -3.04 -20.45 -9.77
C ASP A 247 -4.38 -21.18 -9.71
N ASP A 248 -5.49 -20.44 -9.53
CA ASP A 248 -6.83 -21.00 -9.53
C ASP A 248 -7.25 -21.44 -10.93
N ILE A 249 -6.87 -20.69 -11.95
CA ILE A 249 -7.09 -21.07 -13.37
C ILE A 249 -6.24 -22.29 -13.71
N ALA A 250 -4.96 -22.30 -13.37
CA ALA A 250 -4.06 -23.44 -13.63
C ALA A 250 -4.54 -24.71 -12.93
N ALA A 251 -5.11 -24.60 -11.73
CA ALA A 251 -5.67 -25.73 -10.98
C ALA A 251 -7.10 -26.12 -11.40
N GLY A 252 -7.70 -25.42 -12.37
CA GLY A 252 -9.07 -25.68 -12.83
C GLY A 252 -10.18 -25.28 -11.85
N ARG A 253 -9.86 -24.55 -10.78
CA ARG A 253 -10.85 -24.02 -9.84
C ARG A 253 -11.63 -22.83 -10.41
N LEU A 254 -11.01 -22.13 -11.34
CA LEU A 254 -11.63 -21.04 -12.10
C LEU A 254 -11.42 -21.27 -13.61
N VAL A 255 -12.41 -20.89 -14.40
CA VAL A 255 -12.31 -20.84 -15.86
C VAL A 255 -12.46 -19.41 -16.36
N PRO A 256 -11.60 -18.97 -17.30
CA PRO A 256 -11.75 -17.68 -17.95
C PRO A 256 -13.00 -17.64 -18.81
N LEU A 257 -13.69 -16.51 -18.81
CA LEU A 257 -14.87 -16.25 -19.63
C LEU A 257 -14.60 -15.04 -20.53
N PHE A 258 -15.24 -15.02 -21.69
CA PHE A 258 -15.24 -13.87 -22.61
C PHE A 258 -13.86 -13.43 -23.12
N GLU A 259 -12.90 -14.34 -23.23
CA GLU A 259 -11.56 -14.00 -23.74
C GLU A 259 -11.61 -13.38 -25.14
N ALA A 260 -12.55 -13.84 -26.01
CA ALA A 260 -12.77 -13.27 -27.35
C ALA A 260 -13.37 -11.84 -27.30
N TYR A 261 -13.99 -11.47 -26.21
CA TYR A 261 -14.60 -10.14 -26.00
C TYR A 261 -13.76 -9.24 -25.08
N ASN A 262 -12.60 -9.71 -24.61
CA ASN A 262 -11.74 -8.94 -23.71
C ASN A 262 -11.13 -7.77 -24.50
N PRO A 263 -11.31 -6.50 -24.04
CA PRO A 263 -10.77 -5.34 -24.76
C PRO A 263 -9.24 -5.25 -24.69
N GLY A 264 -8.60 -6.09 -23.87
CA GLY A 264 -7.15 -6.08 -23.67
C GLY A 264 -6.70 -4.97 -22.70
N ASP A 265 -7.60 -4.47 -21.88
CA ASP A 265 -7.26 -3.43 -20.91
C ASP A 265 -6.31 -3.95 -19.83
N VAL A 266 -5.32 -3.13 -19.54
CA VAL A 266 -4.30 -3.41 -18.53
C VAL A 266 -4.31 -2.35 -17.44
N GLU A 267 -3.99 -2.78 -16.23
CA GLU A 267 -3.70 -1.87 -15.13
C GLU A 267 -2.19 -1.78 -14.93
N HIS A 268 -1.66 -0.58 -14.99
CA HIS A 268 -0.25 -0.34 -14.70
C HIS A 268 0.00 -0.37 -13.20
N ILE A 269 1.11 -0.96 -12.82
CA ILE A 269 1.57 -1.06 -11.44
C ILE A 269 2.77 -0.13 -11.28
N HIS A 270 2.70 0.76 -10.29
CA HIS A 270 3.76 1.74 -10.05
C HIS A 270 4.26 1.69 -8.62
N ALA A 271 5.56 1.90 -8.44
CA ALA A 271 6.14 2.37 -7.20
C ALA A 271 6.11 3.90 -7.18
N LEU A 272 5.51 4.46 -6.13
CA LEU A 272 5.41 5.89 -5.87
C LEU A 272 6.29 6.23 -4.67
N PHE A 273 7.18 7.21 -4.81
CA PHE A 273 8.12 7.62 -3.76
C PHE A 273 8.52 9.08 -3.94
N VAL A 274 9.10 9.70 -2.92
CA VAL A 274 9.69 11.03 -3.05
C VAL A 274 11.01 10.89 -3.80
N GLY A 275 11.03 11.37 -5.05
CA GLY A 275 12.18 11.32 -5.93
C GLY A 275 13.06 12.56 -5.82
N GLY A 276 14.19 12.55 -6.52
CA GLY A 276 15.15 13.65 -6.61
C GLY A 276 16.58 13.21 -6.32
N SER A 277 17.50 14.18 -6.28
CA SER A 277 18.93 13.93 -6.02
C SER A 277 19.20 13.27 -4.66
N ASN A 278 18.30 13.49 -3.71
CA ASN A 278 18.41 13.01 -2.32
C ASN A 278 17.49 11.80 -2.02
N THR A 279 17.04 11.07 -3.05
CA THR A 279 16.30 9.83 -2.82
C THR A 279 17.18 8.84 -2.04
N PRO A 280 16.74 8.37 -0.85
CA PRO A 280 17.53 7.45 -0.03
C PRO A 280 17.96 6.20 -0.81
N ALA A 281 19.20 5.74 -0.58
CA ALA A 281 19.74 4.58 -1.29
C ALA A 281 18.87 3.34 -1.12
N ARG A 282 18.31 3.10 0.10
CA ARG A 282 17.40 1.99 0.38
C ARG A 282 16.13 2.01 -0.48
N VAL A 283 15.60 3.21 -0.80
CA VAL A 283 14.43 3.37 -1.68
C VAL A 283 14.80 3.03 -3.12
N ARG A 284 15.91 3.57 -3.62
CA ARG A 284 16.38 3.31 -4.99
C ARG A 284 16.61 1.82 -5.23
N VAL A 285 17.40 1.16 -4.38
CA VAL A 285 17.71 -0.26 -4.59
C VAL A 285 16.48 -1.15 -4.51
N PHE A 286 15.51 -0.81 -3.66
CA PHE A 286 14.26 -1.54 -3.58
C PHE A 286 13.39 -1.38 -4.83
N VAL A 287 13.22 -0.14 -5.29
CA VAL A 287 12.43 0.15 -6.50
C VAL A 287 13.07 -0.48 -7.74
N ASP A 288 14.40 -0.41 -7.87
CA ASP A 288 15.12 -1.04 -8.98
C ASP A 288 15.03 -2.57 -8.90
N PHE A 289 15.21 -3.15 -7.71
CA PHE A 289 15.06 -4.59 -7.47
C PHE A 289 13.67 -5.11 -7.88
N LEU A 290 12.60 -4.40 -7.52
CA LEU A 290 11.24 -4.77 -7.94
C LEU A 290 11.03 -4.57 -9.45
N ALA A 291 11.52 -3.45 -10.01
CA ALA A 291 11.37 -3.17 -11.43
C ALA A 291 12.08 -4.19 -12.33
N GLU A 292 13.14 -4.82 -11.86
CA GLU A 292 13.83 -5.90 -12.58
C GLU A 292 13.05 -7.22 -12.54
N ARG A 293 12.36 -7.52 -11.42
CA ARG A 293 11.74 -8.83 -11.17
C ARG A 293 10.23 -8.88 -11.50
N LEU A 294 9.56 -7.74 -11.54
CA LEU A 294 8.12 -7.65 -11.85
C LEU A 294 7.84 -7.29 -13.32
N ARG A 295 8.88 -7.19 -14.17
CA ARG A 295 8.75 -6.92 -15.62
C ARG A 295 8.33 -8.14 -16.45
N GLY A 296 7.68 -9.12 -15.84
CA GLY A 296 7.19 -10.32 -16.52
C GLY A 296 5.71 -10.21 -16.86
#